data_450f4c0aff71bfce84e6eb606f714ac9
#
_entry.id   450f4c0aff71bfce84e6eb606f714ac9
#
_cell.length_a   1.000
_cell.length_b   1.000
_cell.length_c   1.000
_cell.angle_alpha   90.00
_cell.angle_beta   90.00
_cell.angle_gamma   90.00
#
_symmetry.space_group_name_H-M   'P 1'
#
loop_
_entity.id
_entity.type
_entity.pdbx_description
1 polymer ?
#
loop_
_entity_poly.entity_id
_entity_poly.type
_entity_poly.pdbx_seq_one_letter_code
_entity_poly.pdbx_strand_id
1 'polypeptide(L)'
;MQTEAVLELHGGSQSSCKTGSKSWQYSDLMEKVDGYLMKYTNLVTGWQYRYFVLNNEAGLLEYFVNEQSRNQKPRGSLPLGGAVISPSDEDSHTFTVNAISGEQYKLRASDAKERQHWVSRLQICAQHHTEAMVGHVHDVWFGFQEQEEIDATQEVEDSTPAEEEDLGAVEEERSVILHLLSQLKLGMDLTRVVLPTFILEKRSLLEMYADFMSHPDLFVAITDGSSPLDRMVRFVEYYLTSFHEGRKGAIAKKPYNPIIGETFHCSWKVPKATMPPSAVPKEGTSCASDCYNVRYVAEQVSHHPPVSGFYAECQERQMCVNTHVWTKSKFMGMSIGVTMIGEGNLHLLEHGEEYTFSLPSAYARSILTVPWVELGGKVNVNCAKTGYSAVITFQTKPFYGGKLHRVNAEVKHNPTNSVVCRVQGEWNGVLEFTYTSGETRVVDVTKLPVTRKRVRPNELQGPYESRRLWQHVTESLKERDMDKATEHKRFLEERQRKEERHRAETQTAWRTKYFERKGEDWVYYQPLWKTATHSSSPVSPPQNP
;
A
#
# COMPACT_ATOMS: atom_id res chain seq x y z
N MET A 1 66.07 -5.47 -17.40
CA MET A 1 66.94 -5.12 -16.29
C MET A 1 66.01 -4.83 -15.15
N GLN A 2 65.74 -5.81 -14.31
CA GLN A 2 66.39 -6.04 -13.01
C GLN A 2 66.12 -4.84 -12.07
N THR A 3 65.54 -4.95 -10.86
CA THR A 3 65.69 -6.01 -9.84
C THR A 3 64.59 -5.84 -8.80
N GLU A 4 64.16 -6.94 -8.24
CA GLU A 4 63.44 -7.12 -6.97
C GLU A 4 64.16 -6.44 -5.79
N ALA A 5 63.36 -6.05 -4.76
CA ALA A 5 63.78 -6.20 -3.37
C ALA A 5 62.56 -6.28 -2.46
N VAL A 6 62.42 -7.40 -1.84
CA VAL A 6 61.64 -7.75 -0.66
C VAL A 6 62.25 -7.08 0.56
N LEU A 7 61.45 -6.57 1.52
CA LEU A 7 61.76 -6.68 2.96
C LEU A 7 60.54 -6.40 3.86
N GLU A 8 60.45 -7.24 4.82
CA GLU A 8 59.49 -7.54 5.87
C GLU A 8 59.24 -6.45 6.93
N LEU A 9 58.04 -6.60 7.49
CA LEU A 9 57.66 -6.52 8.91
C LEU A 9 58.04 -5.27 9.73
N HIS A 10 57.01 -4.58 10.26
CA HIS A 10 56.76 -4.50 11.71
C HIS A 10 55.45 -3.78 11.99
N GLY A 11 54.59 -4.37 12.69
CA GLY A 11 53.61 -4.20 13.67
C GLY A 11 53.27 -2.77 14.12
N GLY A 12 52.00 -2.45 14.09
CA GLY A 12 51.48 -1.20 14.61
C GLY A 12 49.98 -1.21 14.72
N SER A 13 49.50 -1.66 15.85
CA SER A 13 48.31 -1.19 16.58
C SER A 13 46.99 -1.10 15.81
N GLN A 14 46.17 -2.14 15.93
CA GLN A 14 44.74 -2.07 15.77
C GLN A 14 44.14 -1.14 16.84
N SER A 15 43.71 0.02 16.46
CA SER A 15 42.81 0.87 17.23
C SER A 15 41.40 0.32 17.02
N SER A 16 40.99 -0.57 17.90
CA SER A 16 39.62 -1.07 18.07
C SER A 16 38.72 0.08 18.50
N CYS A 17 37.95 0.62 17.59
CA CYS A 17 36.80 1.46 17.90
C CYS A 17 35.73 0.57 18.49
N LYS A 18 35.67 0.48 19.81
CA LYS A 18 34.60 -0.19 20.56
C LYS A 18 33.32 0.65 20.45
N THR A 19 32.50 0.42 19.46
CA THR A 19 31.09 0.73 19.52
C THR A 19 30.47 -0.23 20.53
N GLY A 20 30.26 0.23 21.75
CA GLY A 20 29.64 -0.54 22.81
C GLY A 20 28.15 -0.72 22.57
N SER A 21 27.78 -1.76 21.87
CA SER A 21 26.47 -2.36 22.04
C SER A 21 26.49 -3.04 23.42
N LYS A 22 25.82 -2.45 24.41
CA LYS A 22 25.55 -3.11 25.69
C LYS A 22 24.64 -4.30 25.40
N SER A 23 25.19 -5.50 25.28
CA SER A 23 24.41 -6.74 25.35
C SER A 23 23.90 -6.85 26.79
N TRP A 24 22.59 -6.63 26.97
CA TRP A 24 21.93 -6.86 28.24
C TRP A 24 21.90 -8.37 28.49
N GLN A 25 22.34 -8.79 29.68
CA GLN A 25 22.23 -10.18 30.04
C GLN A 25 20.76 -10.48 30.40
N TYR A 26 20.27 -11.68 30.08
CA TYR A 26 18.91 -12.16 30.35
C TYR A 26 18.55 -12.05 31.86
N SER A 27 19.57 -12.02 32.77
CA SER A 27 19.43 -11.74 34.19
C SER A 27 18.86 -10.35 34.52
N ASP A 28 19.09 -9.34 33.65
CA ASP A 28 18.64 -7.98 33.94
C ASP A 28 17.13 -7.80 33.68
N LEU A 29 16.51 -8.66 32.87
CA LEU A 29 15.07 -8.71 32.62
C LEU A 29 14.29 -9.46 33.74
N MET A 30 14.96 -10.29 34.53
CA MET A 30 14.31 -11.11 35.54
C MET A 30 14.19 -10.43 36.91
N GLU A 31 14.74 -9.24 37.09
CA GLU A 31 14.62 -8.52 38.36
C GLU A 31 13.20 -7.99 38.53
N LYS A 32 12.54 -8.46 39.60
CA LYS A 32 11.21 -7.97 39.98
C LYS A 32 11.33 -6.55 40.53
N VAL A 33 10.61 -5.64 39.94
CA VAL A 33 10.56 -4.25 40.39
C VAL A 33 9.12 -3.93 40.77
N ASP A 34 8.93 -3.68 42.06
CA ASP A 34 7.66 -3.27 42.62
C ASP A 34 7.89 -2.35 43.82
N GLY A 35 6.92 -1.51 44.10
CA GLY A 35 7.03 -0.54 45.21
C GLY A 35 6.02 0.58 45.14
N TYR A 36 6.07 1.46 46.13
CA TYR A 36 5.19 2.60 46.23
C TYR A 36 5.73 3.80 45.50
N LEU A 37 4.96 4.30 44.53
CA LEU A 37 5.19 5.59 43.88
C LEU A 37 3.98 6.51 44.08
N MET A 38 4.20 7.80 44.09
CA MET A 38 3.11 8.77 43.99
C MET A 38 2.69 8.92 42.54
N LYS A 39 1.42 8.69 42.24
CA LYS A 39 0.81 8.91 40.90
C LYS A 39 0.02 10.18 40.93
N TYR A 40 0.27 11.09 39.98
CA TYR A 40 -0.58 12.23 39.77
C TYR A 40 -1.88 11.80 39.07
N THR A 41 -3.02 12.13 39.65
CA THR A 41 -4.32 11.70 39.15
C THR A 41 -5.07 12.81 38.43
N ASN A 42 -5.34 13.93 39.12
CA ASN A 42 -5.98 15.12 38.55
C ASN A 42 -5.77 16.32 39.49
N LEU A 43 -6.28 17.48 39.07
CA LEU A 43 -6.17 18.73 39.85
C LEU A 43 -6.88 18.70 41.22
N VAL A 44 -7.91 17.87 41.37
CA VAL A 44 -8.71 17.79 42.62
C VAL A 44 -8.05 16.85 43.63
N THR A 45 -7.59 15.69 43.21
CA THR A 45 -7.04 14.64 44.08
C THR A 45 -5.52 14.67 44.18
N GLY A 46 -4.85 15.38 43.26
CA GLY A 46 -3.40 15.58 43.26
C GLY A 46 -2.59 14.26 43.22
N TRP A 47 -1.52 14.25 43.97
CA TRP A 47 -0.63 13.10 44.10
C TRP A 47 -1.20 12.06 45.09
N GLN A 48 -1.22 10.79 44.67
CA GLN A 48 -1.68 9.68 45.51
C GLN A 48 -0.69 8.53 45.50
N TYR A 49 -0.42 7.96 46.67
CA TYR A 49 0.37 6.74 46.77
C TYR A 49 -0.34 5.57 46.14
N ARG A 50 0.38 4.83 45.29
CA ARG A 50 -0.07 3.60 44.65
C ARG A 50 1.07 2.60 44.66
N TYR A 51 0.73 1.34 44.78
CA TYR A 51 1.68 0.26 44.66
C TYR A 51 1.82 -0.15 43.22
N PHE A 52 3.02 0.01 42.67
CA PHE A 52 3.34 -0.31 41.28
C PHE A 52 4.07 -1.64 41.17
N VAL A 53 3.79 -2.37 40.08
CA VAL A 53 4.44 -3.64 39.73
C VAL A 53 4.86 -3.57 38.28
N LEU A 54 6.12 -3.80 38.00
CA LEU A 54 6.64 -3.98 36.67
C LEU A 54 6.50 -5.45 36.27
N ASN A 55 5.55 -5.75 35.41
CA ASN A 55 5.39 -7.07 34.81
C ASN A 55 6.29 -7.19 33.58
N ASN A 56 7.49 -7.70 33.76
CA ASN A 56 8.50 -7.85 32.72
C ASN A 56 8.07 -8.82 31.60
N GLU A 57 7.32 -9.89 31.93
CA GLU A 57 6.88 -10.90 30.97
C GLU A 57 5.80 -10.33 30.02
N ALA A 58 4.85 -9.57 30.57
CA ALA A 58 3.76 -8.99 29.82
C ALA A 58 4.10 -7.60 29.22
N GLY A 59 5.22 -6.97 29.64
CA GLY A 59 5.58 -5.62 29.24
C GLY A 59 4.61 -4.56 29.76
N LEU A 60 4.12 -4.71 31.00
CA LEU A 60 3.09 -3.86 31.58
C LEU A 60 3.58 -3.18 32.85
N LEU A 61 3.25 -1.89 33.02
CA LEU A 61 3.35 -1.20 34.30
C LEU A 61 1.95 -1.15 34.92
N GLU A 62 1.76 -1.99 35.96
CA GLU A 62 0.49 -2.13 36.66
C GLU A 62 0.50 -1.36 37.98
N TYR A 63 -0.65 -0.83 38.42
CA TYR A 63 -0.75 -0.26 39.76
C TYR A 63 -1.98 -0.70 40.53
N PHE A 64 -1.82 -0.75 41.83
CA PHE A 64 -2.81 -1.20 42.81
C PHE A 64 -3.02 -0.13 43.87
N VAL A 65 -4.11 -0.23 44.64
CA VAL A 65 -4.37 0.71 45.75
C VAL A 65 -3.26 0.62 46.81
N ASN A 66 -2.86 -0.60 47.14
CA ASN A 66 -1.79 -0.94 48.09
C ASN A 66 -1.22 -2.32 47.73
N GLU A 67 -0.17 -2.74 48.45
CA GLU A 67 0.50 -4.01 48.23
C GLU A 67 -0.42 -5.22 48.44
N GLN A 68 -1.32 -5.19 49.46
CA GLN A 68 -2.25 -6.29 49.75
C GLN A 68 -3.25 -6.54 48.61
N SER A 69 -3.47 -5.54 47.75
CA SER A 69 -4.36 -5.62 46.57
C SER A 69 -3.69 -6.27 45.36
N ARG A 70 -2.42 -6.65 45.43
CA ARG A 70 -1.61 -7.21 44.32
C ARG A 70 -2.25 -8.45 43.65
N ASN A 71 -2.97 -9.25 44.41
CA ASN A 71 -3.63 -10.46 43.92
C ASN A 71 -5.03 -10.17 43.30
N GLN A 72 -5.44 -8.91 43.25
CA GLN A 72 -6.69 -8.48 42.66
C GLN A 72 -6.43 -7.90 41.26
N LYS A 73 -7.50 -7.57 40.55
CA LYS A 73 -7.37 -6.87 39.27
C LYS A 73 -6.69 -5.51 39.48
N PRO A 74 -5.64 -5.16 38.69
CA PRO A 74 -4.98 -3.87 38.80
C PRO A 74 -5.97 -2.73 38.54
N ARG A 75 -5.77 -1.61 39.19
CA ARG A 75 -6.55 -0.40 38.97
C ARG A 75 -6.23 0.30 37.65
N GLY A 76 -5.04 0.07 37.15
CA GLY A 76 -4.63 0.50 35.80
C GLY A 76 -3.41 -0.31 35.38
N SER A 77 -3.26 -0.44 34.07
CA SER A 77 -2.20 -1.18 33.41
C SER A 77 -1.77 -0.40 32.18
N LEU A 78 -0.47 -0.07 32.12
CA LEU A 78 0.11 0.73 31.02
C LEU A 78 1.06 -0.14 30.20
N PRO A 79 0.81 -0.38 28.92
CA PRO A 79 1.72 -1.09 28.04
C PRO A 79 3.04 -0.34 27.86
N LEU A 80 4.17 -1.05 27.98
CA LEU A 80 5.50 -0.46 27.89
C LEU A 80 6.15 -0.63 26.51
N GLY A 81 5.67 -1.55 25.68
CA GLY A 81 6.17 -1.67 24.30
C GLY A 81 6.01 -0.34 23.55
N GLY A 82 7.13 0.24 23.13
CA GLY A 82 7.18 1.57 22.49
C GLY A 82 6.91 2.77 23.41
N ALA A 83 6.77 2.57 24.71
CA ALA A 83 6.58 3.66 25.66
C ALA A 83 7.82 4.53 25.80
N VAL A 84 7.61 5.85 26.00
CA VAL A 84 8.68 6.82 26.27
C VAL A 84 8.72 7.15 27.75
N ILE A 85 9.85 6.84 28.39
CA ILE A 85 10.09 7.11 29.81
C ILE A 85 11.02 8.31 29.94
N SER A 86 10.52 9.43 30.48
CA SER A 86 11.23 10.70 30.56
C SER A 86 11.35 11.16 32.00
N PRO A 87 12.57 11.27 32.57
CA PRO A 87 12.80 11.96 33.83
C PRO A 87 12.39 13.45 33.71
N SER A 88 11.88 14.04 34.78
CA SER A 88 11.61 15.48 34.82
C SER A 88 12.92 16.26 35.00
N ASP A 89 13.09 17.36 34.25
CA ASP A 89 14.19 18.30 34.42
C ASP A 89 13.96 19.28 35.58
N GLU A 90 12.71 19.50 35.95
CA GLU A 90 12.31 20.45 37.00
C GLU A 90 12.33 19.85 38.41
N ASP A 91 12.15 18.54 38.52
CA ASP A 91 12.07 17.82 39.79
C ASP A 91 12.84 16.50 39.74
N SER A 92 13.86 16.38 40.58
CA SER A 92 14.75 15.23 40.65
C SER A 92 14.07 13.90 41.06
N HIS A 93 12.84 13.92 41.54
CA HIS A 93 12.09 12.75 41.97
C HIS A 93 11.00 12.32 41.00
N THR A 94 10.61 13.20 40.07
CA THR A 94 9.50 12.99 39.14
C THR A 94 9.96 12.44 37.79
N PHE A 95 9.14 11.59 37.20
CA PHE A 95 9.29 11.09 35.83
C PHE A 95 7.92 10.81 35.21
N THR A 96 7.88 10.70 33.89
CA THR A 96 6.66 10.36 33.15
C THR A 96 6.87 9.09 32.33
N VAL A 97 5.81 8.28 32.23
CA VAL A 97 5.72 7.12 31.34
C VAL A 97 4.60 7.39 30.36
N ASN A 98 4.94 7.55 29.10
CA ASN A 98 4.00 7.82 28.03
C ASN A 98 3.85 6.57 27.16
N ALA A 99 2.73 5.89 27.24
CA ALA A 99 2.45 4.75 26.37
C ALA A 99 2.17 5.19 24.93
N ILE A 100 2.30 4.29 23.99
CA ILE A 100 1.91 4.50 22.58
C ILE A 100 0.42 4.84 22.48
N SER A 101 -0.42 4.31 23.36
CA SER A 101 -1.85 4.60 23.46
C SER A 101 -2.18 6.06 23.77
N GLY A 102 -1.18 6.89 24.09
CA GLY A 102 -1.38 8.26 24.56
C GLY A 102 -1.67 8.35 26.06
N GLU A 103 -1.87 7.23 26.75
CA GLU A 103 -2.03 7.22 28.21
C GLU A 103 -0.69 7.58 28.87
N GLN A 104 -0.75 8.50 29.82
CA GLN A 104 0.40 9.02 30.52
C GLN A 104 0.28 8.78 32.02
N TYR A 105 1.34 8.22 32.61
CA TYR A 105 1.52 8.21 34.05
C TYR A 105 2.60 9.22 34.45
N LYS A 106 2.21 10.23 35.25
CA LYS A 106 3.15 11.12 35.92
C LYS A 106 3.39 10.58 37.33
N LEU A 107 4.64 10.16 37.60
CA LEU A 107 5.04 9.40 38.77
C LEU A 107 6.13 10.15 39.54
N ARG A 108 6.15 9.94 40.88
CA ARG A 108 7.17 10.52 41.76
C ARG A 108 7.67 9.45 42.73
N ALA A 109 8.95 9.25 42.78
CA ALA A 109 9.66 8.40 43.69
C ALA A 109 9.96 9.11 45.01
N SER A 110 10.36 8.38 46.03
CA SER A 110 10.75 8.93 47.34
C SER A 110 12.03 9.76 47.26
N ASP A 111 12.96 9.37 46.42
CA ASP A 111 14.22 10.06 46.17
C ASP A 111 14.73 9.89 44.74
N ALA A 112 15.82 10.60 44.41
CA ALA A 112 16.40 10.59 43.07
C ALA A 112 17.03 9.22 42.71
N LYS A 113 17.47 8.43 43.67
CA LYS A 113 18.05 7.11 43.43
C LYS A 113 16.96 6.10 43.10
N GLU A 114 15.86 6.12 43.82
CA GLU A 114 14.67 5.31 43.50
C GLU A 114 14.09 5.67 42.15
N ARG A 115 13.98 6.99 41.85
CA ARG A 115 13.59 7.44 40.49
C ARG A 115 14.46 6.85 39.40
N GLN A 116 15.79 6.93 39.57
CA GLN A 116 16.72 6.43 38.57
C GLN A 116 16.60 4.92 38.40
N HIS A 117 16.36 4.19 39.50
CA HIS A 117 16.12 2.75 39.46
C HIS A 117 14.87 2.42 38.65
N TRP A 118 13.71 3.04 38.94
CA TRP A 118 12.48 2.84 38.21
C TRP A 118 12.64 3.21 36.73
N VAL A 119 13.19 4.38 36.42
CA VAL A 119 13.39 4.86 35.04
C VAL A 119 14.24 3.87 34.26
N SER A 120 15.35 3.41 34.81
CA SER A 120 16.25 2.46 34.13
C SER A 120 15.54 1.13 33.84
N ARG A 121 14.79 0.59 34.82
CA ARG A 121 14.08 -0.68 34.64
C ARG A 121 12.92 -0.59 33.67
N LEU A 122 12.16 0.48 33.72
CA LEU A 122 11.10 0.75 32.75
C LEU A 122 11.63 0.91 31.34
N GLN A 123 12.78 1.59 31.16
CA GLN A 123 13.43 1.74 29.86
C GLN A 123 13.93 0.41 29.32
N ILE A 124 14.51 -0.45 30.14
CA ILE A 124 14.96 -1.81 29.74
C ILE A 124 13.75 -2.64 29.32
N CYS A 125 12.69 -2.68 30.12
CA CYS A 125 11.48 -3.42 29.82
C CYS A 125 10.80 -2.87 28.54
N ALA A 126 10.67 -1.56 28.42
CA ALA A 126 10.10 -0.91 27.24
C ALA A 126 10.92 -1.20 25.98
N GLN A 127 12.24 -1.16 26.07
CA GLN A 127 13.13 -1.47 24.96
C GLN A 127 13.00 -2.95 24.56
N HIS A 128 13.03 -3.88 25.52
CA HIS A 128 12.86 -5.32 25.26
C HIS A 128 11.54 -5.63 24.56
N HIS A 129 10.42 -5.09 25.06
CA HIS A 129 9.12 -5.30 24.45
C HIS A 129 8.95 -4.54 23.12
N THR A 130 9.65 -3.42 22.94
CA THR A 130 9.76 -2.74 21.65
C THR A 130 10.59 -3.57 20.69
N GLU A 131 11.71 -4.13 21.14
CA GLU A 131 12.55 -5.03 20.34
C GLU A 131 11.86 -6.37 20.09
N ALA A 132 11.07 -6.91 21.00
CA ALA A 132 10.23 -8.08 20.78
C ALA A 132 9.08 -7.79 19.79
N MET A 133 8.49 -6.61 19.85
CA MET A 133 7.57 -6.12 18.82
C MET A 133 8.31 -5.87 17.48
N VAL A 134 9.57 -5.45 17.54
CA VAL A 134 10.45 -5.16 16.40
C VAL A 134 11.28 -6.41 16.05
N GLY A 135 11.64 -7.27 17.01
CA GLY A 135 12.51 -8.44 16.82
C GLY A 135 11.88 -9.51 15.95
N HIS A 136 10.55 -9.68 16.00
CA HIS A 136 9.83 -10.41 14.94
C HIS A 136 9.94 -9.73 13.58
N VAL A 137 10.30 -8.44 13.55
CA VAL A 137 10.54 -7.65 12.35
C VAL A 137 12.04 -7.59 12.01
N HIS A 138 12.94 -7.67 13.02
CA HIS A 138 14.39 -7.48 12.82
C HIS A 138 15.09 -8.74 12.30
N ASP A 139 14.69 -9.93 12.72
CA ASP A 139 15.21 -11.20 12.19
C ASP A 139 14.72 -11.49 10.76
N VAL A 140 13.58 -10.89 10.38
CA VAL A 140 13.08 -10.86 9.00
C VAL A 140 13.81 -9.81 8.14
N TRP A 141 14.50 -8.82 8.76
CA TRP A 141 15.06 -7.66 8.04
C TRP A 141 16.56 -7.74 7.71
N PHE A 142 17.36 -8.51 8.47
CA PHE A 142 18.80 -8.67 8.24
C PHE A 142 19.22 -10.09 7.83
N GLY A 143 18.33 -11.07 7.92
CA GLY A 143 18.50 -12.33 7.21
C GLY A 143 18.39 -12.04 5.71
N PHE A 144 19.31 -12.54 4.92
CA PHE A 144 19.21 -12.61 3.47
C PHE A 144 17.76 -12.89 3.09
N GLN A 145 17.09 -11.93 2.43
CA GLN A 145 15.76 -12.17 1.87
C GLN A 145 15.91 -13.21 0.76
N GLU A 146 15.80 -14.48 1.12
CA GLU A 146 15.22 -15.42 0.18
C GLU A 146 13.82 -14.87 -0.15
N GLN A 147 13.61 -14.62 -1.43
CA GLN A 147 12.32 -14.21 -1.95
C GLN A 147 11.35 -15.34 -1.60
N GLU A 148 10.58 -15.15 -0.54
CA GLU A 148 9.46 -16.04 -0.26
C GLU A 148 8.52 -15.93 -1.46
N GLU A 149 8.54 -16.95 -2.29
CA GLU A 149 7.60 -17.11 -3.39
C GLU A 149 6.22 -17.21 -2.75
N ILE A 150 5.39 -16.19 -2.99
CA ILE A 150 4.06 -16.13 -2.38
C ILE A 150 3.23 -17.28 -2.93
N ASP A 151 2.85 -18.19 -2.04
CA ASP A 151 2.03 -19.34 -2.38
C ASP A 151 0.60 -18.91 -2.75
N ALA A 152 0.36 -18.75 -4.05
CA ALA A 152 -0.94 -18.40 -4.60
C ALA A 152 -2.01 -19.49 -4.34
N THR A 153 -1.64 -20.69 -3.92
CA THR A 153 -2.61 -21.73 -3.57
C THR A 153 -3.39 -21.41 -2.30
N GLN A 154 -2.83 -20.58 -1.43
CA GLN A 154 -3.45 -20.13 -0.18
C GLN A 154 -4.44 -18.99 -0.37
N GLU A 155 -4.55 -18.43 -1.58
CA GLU A 155 -5.50 -17.37 -1.86
C GLU A 155 -6.93 -17.90 -1.93
N VAL A 156 -7.86 -17.18 -1.31
CA VAL A 156 -9.29 -17.44 -1.32
C VAL A 156 -10.03 -16.30 -2.02
N GLU A 157 -11.21 -16.59 -2.56
CA GLU A 157 -12.04 -15.55 -3.16
C GLU A 157 -12.39 -14.48 -2.13
N ASP A 158 -12.18 -13.21 -2.50
CA ASP A 158 -12.44 -12.09 -1.61
C ASP A 158 -13.93 -11.92 -1.36
N SER A 159 -14.37 -12.31 -0.18
CA SER A 159 -15.75 -12.17 0.28
C SER A 159 -16.05 -10.81 0.92
N THR A 160 -15.09 -9.89 0.94
CA THR A 160 -15.27 -8.56 1.53
C THR A 160 -16.45 -7.87 0.84
N PRO A 161 -17.52 -7.49 1.57
CA PRO A 161 -18.65 -6.80 0.97
C PRO A 161 -18.18 -5.48 0.34
N ALA A 162 -18.82 -5.09 -0.78
CA ALA A 162 -18.68 -3.72 -1.26
C ALA A 162 -19.06 -2.78 -0.10
N GLU A 163 -18.27 -1.72 0.12
CA GLU A 163 -18.57 -0.78 1.21
C GLU A 163 -19.97 -0.22 1.03
N GLU A 164 -20.82 -0.39 2.05
CA GLU A 164 -22.07 0.37 2.14
C GLU A 164 -21.72 1.85 2.31
N GLU A 165 -22.35 2.69 1.50
CA GLU A 165 -22.14 4.14 1.55
C GLU A 165 -22.72 4.69 2.86
N ASP A 166 -21.85 5.08 3.77
CA ASP A 166 -22.25 5.75 5.01
C ASP A 166 -22.29 7.28 4.80
N LEU A 167 -23.41 7.75 4.24
CA LEU A 167 -23.70 9.16 4.05
C LEU A 167 -23.80 9.92 5.39
N GLY A 168 -24.23 9.24 6.46
CA GLY A 168 -24.41 9.83 7.79
C GLY A 168 -23.10 10.34 8.40
N ALA A 169 -22.01 9.59 8.29
CA ALA A 169 -20.72 9.99 8.85
C ALA A 169 -20.15 11.26 8.19
N VAL A 170 -20.42 11.50 6.91
CA VAL A 170 -19.95 12.71 6.20
C VAL A 170 -20.76 13.94 6.63
N GLU A 171 -22.05 13.80 6.91
CA GLU A 171 -22.89 14.91 7.36
C GLU A 171 -22.58 15.29 8.81
N GLU A 172 -22.36 14.34 9.70
CA GLU A 172 -22.00 14.56 11.10
C GLU A 172 -20.66 15.31 11.24
N GLU A 173 -19.67 15.00 10.37
CA GLU A 173 -18.32 15.60 10.42
C GLU A 173 -18.14 16.80 9.50
N ARG A 174 -19.21 17.35 8.95
CA ARG A 174 -19.17 18.47 8.01
C ARG A 174 -18.45 19.70 8.56
N SER A 175 -18.57 19.97 9.85
CA SER A 175 -17.90 21.10 10.51
C SER A 175 -16.38 20.96 10.52
N VAL A 176 -15.87 19.74 10.72
CA VAL A 176 -14.44 19.43 10.70
C VAL A 176 -13.88 19.59 9.28
N ILE A 177 -14.63 19.13 8.26
CA ILE A 177 -14.27 19.32 6.86
C ILE A 177 -14.17 20.81 6.52
N LEU A 178 -15.16 21.60 6.88
CA LEU A 178 -15.20 23.05 6.64
C LEU A 178 -14.03 23.77 7.32
N HIS A 179 -13.72 23.40 8.56
CA HIS A 179 -12.59 23.97 9.28
C HIS A 179 -11.26 23.62 8.59
N LEU A 180 -11.05 22.37 8.20
CA LEU A 180 -9.86 21.96 7.46
C LEU A 180 -9.72 22.73 6.15
N LEU A 181 -10.80 22.81 5.37
CA LEU A 181 -10.80 23.50 4.08
C LEU A 181 -10.53 25.00 4.21
N SER A 182 -10.94 25.63 5.31
CA SER A 182 -10.66 27.04 5.58
C SER A 182 -9.15 27.34 5.75
N GLN A 183 -8.36 26.34 6.08
CA GLN A 183 -6.90 26.44 6.23
C GLN A 183 -6.15 26.21 4.91
N LEU A 184 -6.82 25.70 3.87
CA LEU A 184 -6.20 25.39 2.59
C LEU A 184 -6.17 26.63 1.67
N LYS A 185 -5.04 26.83 1.00
CA LYS A 185 -4.88 27.86 -0.03
C LYS A 185 -5.04 27.27 -1.42
N LEU A 186 -5.62 28.04 -2.34
CA LEU A 186 -5.77 27.63 -3.75
C LEU A 186 -4.41 27.25 -4.33
N GLY A 187 -4.34 26.07 -4.96
CA GLY A 187 -3.11 25.52 -5.51
C GLY A 187 -2.18 24.84 -4.50
N MET A 188 -2.55 24.80 -3.21
CA MET A 188 -1.76 24.15 -2.16
C MET A 188 -1.60 22.66 -2.46
N ASP A 189 -0.39 22.17 -2.28
CA ASP A 189 -0.07 20.73 -2.33
C ASP A 189 -0.60 20.04 -1.07
N LEU A 190 -1.44 19.01 -1.27
CA LEU A 190 -2.09 18.29 -0.18
C LEU A 190 -1.28 17.09 0.33
N THR A 191 -0.11 16.81 -0.23
CA THR A 191 0.75 15.71 0.24
C THR A 191 1.19 15.89 1.70
N ARG A 192 1.22 17.14 2.18
CA ARG A 192 1.63 17.51 3.55
C ARG A 192 0.45 17.80 4.48
N VAL A 193 -0.79 17.66 4.00
CA VAL A 193 -1.99 17.93 4.79
C VAL A 193 -2.47 16.65 5.45
N VAL A 194 -2.57 16.69 6.78
CA VAL A 194 -3.17 15.57 7.53
C VAL A 194 -4.68 15.64 7.35
N LEU A 195 -5.24 14.67 6.66
CA LEU A 195 -6.67 14.57 6.44
C LEU A 195 -7.33 13.71 7.54
N PRO A 196 -8.56 14.05 7.95
CA PRO A 196 -9.31 13.28 8.94
C PRO A 196 -9.52 11.82 8.53
N THR A 197 -9.58 10.91 9.49
CA THR A 197 -9.68 9.48 9.26
C THR A 197 -11.03 9.04 8.70
N PHE A 198 -12.11 9.75 8.98
CA PHE A 198 -13.46 9.41 8.48
C PHE A 198 -13.62 9.52 6.95
N ILE A 199 -12.72 10.24 6.25
CA ILE A 199 -12.71 10.30 4.78
C ILE A 199 -11.94 9.14 4.15
N LEU A 200 -11.38 8.23 4.94
CA LEU A 200 -10.58 7.14 4.42
C LEU A 200 -11.45 6.01 3.87
N GLU A 201 -11.03 5.48 2.73
CA GLU A 201 -11.44 4.17 2.24
C GLU A 201 -10.78 3.08 3.09
N LYS A 202 -11.48 1.98 3.38
CA LYS A 202 -10.96 0.92 4.27
C LYS A 202 -9.99 -0.02 3.57
N ARG A 203 -9.19 0.49 2.66
CA ARG A 203 -8.15 -0.25 1.93
C ARG A 203 -6.98 0.64 1.50
N SER A 204 -5.84 0.02 1.24
CA SER A 204 -4.64 0.69 0.75
C SER A 204 -4.76 1.09 -0.72
N LEU A 205 -4.00 2.13 -1.12
CA LEU A 205 -3.86 2.53 -2.51
C LEU A 205 -3.31 1.40 -3.39
N LEU A 206 -2.43 0.53 -2.86
CA LEU A 206 -1.90 -0.61 -3.60
C LEU A 206 -2.99 -1.64 -3.93
N GLU A 207 -3.92 -1.87 -3.02
CA GLU A 207 -5.10 -2.70 -3.26
C GLU A 207 -6.07 -2.04 -4.24
N MET A 208 -6.24 -0.70 -4.15
CA MET A 208 -7.10 0.05 -5.06
C MET A 208 -6.62 -0.01 -6.51
N TYR A 209 -5.30 -0.03 -6.75
CA TYR A 209 -4.77 -0.22 -8.10
C TYR A 209 -5.11 -1.58 -8.70
N ALA A 210 -5.37 -2.61 -7.88
CA ALA A 210 -5.81 -3.92 -8.37
C ALA A 210 -7.20 -3.88 -9.03
N ASP A 211 -8.02 -2.84 -8.78
CA ASP A 211 -9.32 -2.67 -9.46
C ASP A 211 -9.17 -2.47 -10.97
N PHE A 212 -7.99 -2.06 -11.44
CA PHE A 212 -7.65 -2.03 -12.88
C PHE A 212 -7.80 -3.40 -13.54
N MET A 213 -7.76 -4.49 -12.78
CA MET A 213 -7.96 -5.88 -13.22
C MET A 213 -9.36 -6.43 -12.90
N SER A 214 -10.35 -5.60 -12.64
CA SER A 214 -11.72 -6.07 -12.31
C SER A 214 -12.41 -6.82 -13.45
N HIS A 215 -11.98 -6.60 -14.69
CA HIS A 215 -12.40 -7.34 -15.87
C HIS A 215 -11.20 -8.11 -16.46
N PRO A 216 -10.69 -9.13 -15.77
CA PRO A 216 -9.51 -9.87 -16.22
C PRO A 216 -9.79 -10.71 -17.48
N ASP A 217 -11.04 -11.01 -17.77
CA ASP A 217 -11.52 -11.62 -19.01
C ASP A 217 -11.24 -10.72 -20.22
N LEU A 218 -11.51 -9.41 -20.12
CA LEU A 218 -11.17 -8.46 -21.17
C LEU A 218 -9.65 -8.27 -21.30
N PHE A 219 -8.91 -8.32 -20.17
CA PHE A 219 -7.46 -8.27 -20.18
C PHE A 219 -6.87 -9.45 -20.96
N VAL A 220 -7.21 -10.67 -20.61
CA VAL A 220 -6.68 -11.87 -21.29
C VAL A 220 -7.15 -11.99 -22.74
N ALA A 221 -8.28 -11.40 -23.10
CA ALA A 221 -8.81 -11.38 -24.46
C ALA A 221 -8.08 -10.41 -25.41
N ILE A 222 -7.23 -9.52 -24.91
CA ILE A 222 -6.47 -8.58 -25.78
C ILE A 222 -5.63 -9.35 -26.79
N THR A 223 -4.94 -10.40 -26.37
CA THR A 223 -4.07 -11.20 -27.23
C THR A 223 -4.83 -12.05 -28.25
N ASP A 224 -6.16 -12.25 -28.11
CA ASP A 224 -7.02 -12.94 -29.08
C ASP A 224 -7.35 -12.08 -30.33
N GLY A 225 -6.99 -10.80 -30.31
CA GLY A 225 -7.23 -9.94 -31.44
C GLY A 225 -6.62 -10.48 -32.74
N SER A 226 -7.46 -10.66 -33.78
CA SER A 226 -7.10 -11.27 -35.06
C SER A 226 -6.11 -10.44 -35.88
N SER A 227 -6.02 -9.15 -35.59
CA SER A 227 -5.13 -8.19 -36.26
C SER A 227 -4.52 -7.21 -35.26
N PRO A 228 -3.42 -6.52 -35.62
CA PRO A 228 -2.88 -5.44 -34.79
C PRO A 228 -3.91 -4.35 -34.44
N LEU A 229 -4.79 -4.02 -35.37
CA LEU A 229 -5.90 -3.09 -35.13
C LEU A 229 -6.86 -3.65 -34.07
N ASP A 230 -7.28 -4.90 -34.20
CA ASP A 230 -8.21 -5.52 -33.27
C ASP A 230 -7.61 -5.58 -31.85
N ARG A 231 -6.33 -5.93 -31.72
CA ARG A 231 -5.64 -5.92 -30.42
C ARG A 231 -5.56 -4.52 -29.81
N MET A 232 -5.27 -3.48 -30.61
CA MET A 232 -5.27 -2.09 -30.13
C MET A 232 -6.67 -1.67 -29.65
N VAL A 233 -7.72 -2.01 -30.39
CA VAL A 233 -9.11 -1.69 -30.00
C VAL A 233 -9.52 -2.44 -28.73
N ARG A 234 -9.16 -3.73 -28.59
CA ARG A 234 -9.39 -4.51 -27.37
C ARG A 234 -8.65 -3.94 -26.18
N PHE A 235 -7.42 -3.46 -26.35
CA PHE A 235 -6.71 -2.76 -25.30
C PHE A 235 -7.43 -1.47 -24.88
N VAL A 236 -7.90 -0.66 -25.83
CA VAL A 236 -8.66 0.57 -25.54
C VAL A 236 -9.97 0.23 -24.81
N GLU A 237 -10.67 -0.84 -25.21
CA GLU A 237 -11.86 -1.31 -24.50
C GLU A 237 -11.56 -1.71 -23.06
N TYR A 238 -10.57 -2.58 -22.86
CA TYR A 238 -10.12 -2.97 -21.53
C TYR A 238 -9.75 -1.74 -20.68
N TYR A 239 -8.97 -0.80 -21.24
CA TYR A 239 -8.55 0.40 -20.55
C TYR A 239 -9.74 1.28 -20.12
N LEU A 240 -10.70 1.51 -21.01
CA LEU A 240 -11.88 2.33 -20.72
C LEU A 240 -12.82 1.70 -19.70
N THR A 241 -12.93 0.39 -19.66
CA THR A 241 -13.83 -0.35 -18.74
C THR A 241 -13.21 -0.57 -17.37
N SER A 242 -11.89 -0.47 -17.23
CA SER A 242 -11.16 -0.77 -16.00
C SER A 242 -11.43 0.21 -14.84
N PHE A 243 -11.95 1.42 -15.11
CA PHE A 243 -12.17 2.45 -14.09
C PHE A 243 -13.49 2.33 -13.35
N HIS A 244 -14.49 1.65 -13.91
CA HIS A 244 -15.84 1.61 -13.36
C HIS A 244 -15.89 0.97 -11.97
N GLU A 245 -15.31 -0.21 -11.80
CA GLU A 245 -15.36 -0.96 -10.54
C GLU A 245 -14.66 -0.23 -9.39
N GLY A 246 -13.50 0.36 -9.65
CA GLY A 246 -12.77 1.14 -8.65
C GLY A 246 -13.41 2.47 -8.27
N ARG A 247 -14.56 2.81 -8.89
CA ARG A 247 -15.26 4.09 -8.70
C ARG A 247 -16.77 3.90 -8.56
N LYS A 248 -17.23 2.73 -8.15
CA LYS A 248 -18.66 2.42 -7.98
C LYS A 248 -19.34 3.23 -6.89
N GLY A 249 -18.63 3.67 -5.87
CA GLY A 249 -19.21 4.44 -4.77
C GLY A 249 -19.63 5.85 -5.18
N ALA A 250 -20.75 6.35 -4.66
CA ALA A 250 -21.20 7.73 -4.85
C ALA A 250 -20.30 8.72 -4.12
N ILE A 251 -19.58 8.29 -3.06
CA ILE A 251 -18.73 9.14 -2.24
C ILE A 251 -17.26 8.94 -2.56
N ALA A 252 -16.54 10.05 -2.81
CA ALA A 252 -15.09 10.03 -2.95
C ALA A 252 -14.41 9.82 -1.60
N LYS A 253 -13.85 8.64 -1.36
CA LYS A 253 -13.01 8.32 -0.20
C LYS A 253 -11.54 8.25 -0.61
N LYS A 254 -10.65 8.52 0.35
CA LYS A 254 -9.20 8.45 0.13
C LYS A 254 -8.67 7.12 0.63
N PRO A 255 -7.99 6.31 -0.20
CA PRO A 255 -7.31 5.08 0.27
C PRO A 255 -6.20 5.42 1.26
N TYR A 256 -5.77 4.43 2.04
CA TYR A 256 -4.58 4.59 2.88
C TYR A 256 -3.38 4.96 2.02
N ASN A 257 -2.55 5.87 2.54
CA ASN A 257 -1.29 6.22 1.89
C ASN A 257 -0.27 5.13 2.19
N PRO A 258 0.21 4.38 1.19
CA PRO A 258 1.06 3.23 1.44
C PRO A 258 2.36 3.61 2.16
N ILE A 259 2.80 2.72 3.04
CA ILE A 259 4.08 2.81 3.72
C ILE A 259 5.18 2.24 2.82
N ILE A 260 6.39 2.82 2.88
CA ILE A 260 7.51 2.30 2.08
C ILE A 260 7.73 0.80 2.36
N GLY A 261 7.83 0.01 1.30
CA GLY A 261 7.94 -1.45 1.36
C GLY A 261 6.62 -2.18 1.61
N GLU A 262 5.50 -1.45 1.73
CA GLU A 262 4.18 -2.07 1.71
C GLU A 262 3.96 -2.80 0.40
N THR A 263 3.36 -4.00 0.47
CA THR A 263 3.06 -4.85 -0.70
C THR A 263 1.60 -5.29 -0.69
N PHE A 264 1.07 -5.55 -1.88
CA PHE A 264 -0.24 -6.17 -2.03
C PHE A 264 -0.19 -7.24 -3.12
N HIS A 265 -0.75 -8.41 -2.84
CA HIS A 265 -0.77 -9.57 -3.73
C HIS A 265 -2.18 -10.08 -3.88
N CYS A 266 -2.58 -10.39 -5.10
CA CYS A 266 -3.85 -11.06 -5.38
C CYS A 266 -3.81 -11.75 -6.75
N SER A 267 -4.84 -12.54 -7.03
CA SER A 267 -5.01 -13.18 -8.33
C SER A 267 -6.48 -13.25 -8.75
N TRP A 268 -6.70 -13.57 -10.02
CA TRP A 268 -8.02 -13.86 -10.59
C TRP A 268 -7.96 -15.16 -11.36
N LYS A 269 -9.06 -15.92 -11.30
CA LYS A 269 -9.29 -17.09 -12.15
C LYS A 269 -10.30 -16.73 -13.23
N VAL A 270 -9.87 -16.77 -14.49
CA VAL A 270 -10.68 -16.43 -15.66
C VAL A 270 -11.07 -17.71 -16.38
N PRO A 271 -12.35 -18.11 -16.44
CA PRO A 271 -12.77 -19.32 -17.14
C PRO A 271 -12.36 -19.29 -18.62
N LYS A 272 -11.83 -20.40 -19.14
CA LYS A 272 -11.63 -20.58 -20.58
C LYS A 272 -12.99 -20.75 -21.26
N ALA A 273 -13.27 -19.99 -22.31
CA ALA A 273 -14.57 -19.85 -22.98
C ALA A 273 -15.12 -21.12 -23.69
N THR A 274 -14.67 -22.33 -23.34
CA THR A 274 -15.00 -23.57 -24.04
C THR A 274 -16.11 -24.42 -23.41
N MET A 275 -16.76 -23.95 -22.31
CA MET A 275 -17.89 -24.69 -21.73
C MET A 275 -19.24 -24.05 -22.08
N PRO A 276 -20.20 -24.82 -22.64
CA PRO A 276 -21.57 -24.33 -22.81
C PRO A 276 -22.20 -24.02 -21.43
N PRO A 277 -23.11 -23.04 -21.34
CA PRO A 277 -23.67 -22.55 -20.06
C PRO A 277 -24.50 -23.57 -19.25
N SER A 278 -24.59 -24.81 -19.67
CA SER A 278 -25.42 -25.84 -19.04
C SER A 278 -24.68 -26.80 -18.08
N ALA A 279 -23.38 -26.68 -17.91
CA ALA A 279 -22.64 -27.53 -16.97
C ALA A 279 -22.45 -26.83 -15.62
N VAL A 280 -23.36 -27.09 -14.70
CA VAL A 280 -23.17 -26.73 -13.28
C VAL A 280 -21.92 -27.47 -12.77
N PRO A 281 -20.89 -26.77 -12.24
CA PRO A 281 -19.72 -27.43 -11.68
C PRO A 281 -20.16 -28.32 -10.50
N LYS A 282 -19.87 -29.60 -10.56
CA LYS A 282 -20.00 -30.48 -9.40
C LYS A 282 -18.94 -30.06 -8.38
N GLU A 283 -19.37 -29.72 -7.17
CA GLU A 283 -18.48 -29.49 -6.04
C GLU A 283 -17.49 -30.64 -5.92
N GLY A 284 -16.18 -30.31 -5.96
CA GLY A 284 -15.10 -31.26 -5.64
C GLY A 284 -14.10 -31.59 -6.74
N THR A 285 -14.21 -31.05 -7.97
CA THR A 285 -13.20 -31.29 -9.00
C THR A 285 -12.22 -30.11 -9.07
N SER A 286 -10.93 -30.39 -8.84
CA SER A 286 -9.83 -29.43 -8.98
C SER A 286 -9.77 -28.87 -10.41
N CYS A 287 -10.29 -27.66 -10.60
CA CYS A 287 -10.46 -26.98 -11.89
C CYS A 287 -9.19 -26.22 -12.33
N ALA A 288 -7.99 -26.73 -12.05
CA ALA A 288 -6.74 -26.03 -12.35
C ALA A 288 -6.45 -25.91 -13.86
N SER A 289 -7.07 -26.75 -14.73
CA SER A 289 -6.83 -26.74 -16.18
C SER A 289 -7.78 -25.85 -16.99
N ASP A 290 -8.92 -25.45 -16.41
CA ASP A 290 -10.02 -24.82 -17.16
C ASP A 290 -10.10 -23.30 -17.00
N CYS A 291 -9.16 -22.70 -16.28
CA CYS A 291 -9.06 -21.26 -16.09
C CYS A 291 -7.68 -20.73 -16.46
N TYR A 292 -7.65 -19.46 -16.91
CA TYR A 292 -6.45 -18.65 -16.92
C TYR A 292 -6.22 -18.05 -15.54
N ASN A 293 -4.96 -17.93 -15.12
CA ASN A 293 -4.60 -17.30 -13.85
C ASN A 293 -3.94 -15.95 -14.12
N VAL A 294 -4.57 -14.87 -13.66
CA VAL A 294 -3.97 -13.54 -13.68
C VAL A 294 -3.42 -13.27 -12.28
N ARG A 295 -2.12 -13.02 -12.16
CA ARG A 295 -1.43 -12.69 -10.90
C ARG A 295 -1.13 -11.19 -10.84
N TYR A 296 -1.17 -10.63 -9.65
CA TYR A 296 -0.92 -9.20 -9.41
C TYR A 296 -0.03 -9.02 -8.19
N VAL A 297 0.94 -8.13 -8.31
CA VAL A 297 1.76 -7.65 -7.21
C VAL A 297 1.93 -6.14 -7.30
N ALA A 298 1.82 -5.48 -6.15
CA ALA A 298 2.14 -4.06 -6.01
C ALA A 298 3.09 -3.84 -4.84
N GLU A 299 3.93 -2.82 -4.93
CA GLU A 299 4.87 -2.40 -3.89
C GLU A 299 4.98 -0.88 -3.83
N GLN A 300 5.02 -0.32 -2.61
CA GLN A 300 5.42 1.07 -2.41
C GLN A 300 6.94 1.18 -2.45
N VAL A 301 7.47 1.51 -3.61
CA VAL A 301 8.90 1.47 -3.93
C VAL A 301 9.66 2.71 -3.46
N SER A 302 8.96 3.84 -3.25
CA SER A 302 9.52 5.11 -2.77
C SER A 302 8.49 5.85 -1.94
N HIS A 303 8.95 6.69 -0.99
CA HIS A 303 8.09 7.52 -0.17
C HIS A 303 8.20 9.02 -0.54
N HIS A 304 9.35 9.46 -0.94
CA HIS A 304 9.58 10.83 -1.41
C HIS A 304 10.33 10.85 -2.75
N PRO A 305 9.63 11.00 -3.89
CA PRO A 305 8.18 11.04 -4.06
C PRO A 305 7.51 9.71 -3.76
N PRO A 306 6.19 9.69 -3.41
CA PRO A 306 5.48 8.44 -3.10
C PRO A 306 5.18 7.69 -4.38
N VAL A 307 6.05 6.76 -4.77
CA VAL A 307 5.92 5.94 -5.98
C VAL A 307 5.45 4.55 -5.63
N SER A 308 4.40 4.09 -6.31
CA SER A 308 3.92 2.71 -6.28
C SER A 308 4.25 2.04 -7.61
N GLY A 309 4.83 0.83 -7.55
CA GLY A 309 4.94 -0.06 -8.69
C GLY A 309 3.86 -1.13 -8.63
N PHE A 310 3.30 -1.54 -9.77
CA PHE A 310 2.49 -2.74 -9.84
C PHE A 310 2.73 -3.50 -11.15
N TYR A 311 2.59 -4.81 -11.05
CA TYR A 311 2.80 -5.75 -12.12
C TYR A 311 1.68 -6.80 -12.11
N ALA A 312 1.18 -7.13 -13.30
CA ALA A 312 0.26 -8.24 -13.46
C ALA A 312 0.63 -9.09 -14.67
N GLU A 313 0.39 -10.38 -14.59
CA GLU A 313 0.70 -11.32 -15.67
C GLU A 313 -0.34 -12.44 -15.81
N CYS A 314 -0.44 -12.97 -17.01
CA CYS A 314 -1.08 -14.22 -17.32
C CYS A 314 -0.09 -15.07 -18.14
N GLN A 315 0.54 -16.04 -17.47
CA GLN A 315 1.56 -16.91 -18.09
C GLN A 315 0.98 -17.71 -19.26
N GLU A 316 -0.23 -18.26 -19.08
CA GLU A 316 -0.90 -19.09 -20.08
C GLU A 316 -1.24 -18.31 -21.36
N ARG A 317 -1.37 -16.98 -21.23
CA ARG A 317 -1.64 -16.06 -22.36
C ARG A 317 -0.40 -15.29 -22.81
N GLN A 318 0.76 -15.60 -22.24
CA GLN A 318 2.04 -14.97 -22.57
C GLN A 318 1.92 -13.42 -22.62
N MET A 319 1.28 -12.84 -21.60
CA MET A 319 1.07 -11.41 -21.51
C MET A 319 1.26 -10.89 -20.10
N CYS A 320 1.72 -9.65 -19.98
CA CYS A 320 1.92 -8.99 -18.71
C CYS A 320 1.88 -7.46 -18.86
N VAL A 321 1.58 -6.79 -17.76
CA VAL A 321 1.60 -5.33 -17.66
C VAL A 321 2.46 -4.90 -16.48
N ASN A 322 3.34 -3.91 -16.70
CA ASN A 322 4.14 -3.25 -15.68
C ASN A 322 3.77 -1.78 -15.64
N THR A 323 3.55 -1.26 -14.45
CA THR A 323 3.20 0.15 -14.28
C THR A 323 3.89 0.70 -13.04
N HIS A 324 4.33 1.94 -13.12
CA HIS A 324 4.68 2.71 -11.94
C HIS A 324 3.91 4.02 -11.95
N VAL A 325 3.54 4.49 -10.77
CA VAL A 325 2.73 5.69 -10.63
C VAL A 325 3.03 6.42 -9.33
N TRP A 326 3.08 7.74 -9.39
CA TRP A 326 3.00 8.59 -8.24
C TRP A 326 2.00 9.72 -8.46
N THR A 327 1.50 10.32 -7.38
CA THR A 327 0.41 11.27 -7.46
C THR A 327 0.82 12.63 -6.90
N LYS A 328 0.40 13.69 -7.61
CA LYS A 328 0.41 15.07 -7.10
C LYS A 328 -1.01 15.51 -6.87
N SER A 329 -1.32 15.95 -5.67
CA SER A 329 -2.63 16.46 -5.33
C SER A 329 -2.60 17.97 -5.07
N LYS A 330 -3.62 18.69 -5.59
CA LYS A 330 -3.75 20.13 -5.42
C LYS A 330 -5.16 20.50 -5.00
N PHE A 331 -5.26 21.44 -4.05
CA PHE A 331 -6.51 22.06 -3.70
C PHE A 331 -6.92 23.09 -4.75
N MET A 332 -8.14 22.98 -5.28
CA MET A 332 -8.68 23.82 -6.34
C MET A 332 -9.90 24.65 -5.88
N GLY A 333 -10.01 24.92 -4.58
CA GLY A 333 -11.10 25.65 -3.97
C GLY A 333 -12.30 24.75 -3.61
N MET A 334 -13.06 24.30 -4.60
CA MET A 334 -14.23 23.41 -4.38
C MET A 334 -13.95 21.96 -4.80
N SER A 335 -12.71 21.65 -5.18
CA SER A 335 -12.31 20.32 -5.61
C SER A 335 -10.85 20.04 -5.27
N ILE A 336 -10.50 18.76 -5.27
CA ILE A 336 -9.13 18.27 -5.16
C ILE A 336 -8.78 17.62 -6.50
N GLY A 337 -7.76 18.14 -7.18
CA GLY A 337 -7.20 17.52 -8.36
C GLY A 337 -6.04 16.60 -8.00
N VAL A 338 -6.03 15.40 -8.57
CA VAL A 338 -4.97 14.40 -8.42
C VAL A 338 -4.42 14.08 -9.80
N THR A 339 -3.18 14.52 -10.06
CA THR A 339 -2.47 14.18 -11.30
C THR A 339 -1.69 12.90 -11.06
N MET A 340 -1.92 11.90 -11.90
CA MET A 340 -1.14 10.66 -11.92
C MET A 340 0.06 10.83 -12.85
N ILE A 341 1.26 10.57 -12.33
CA ILE A 341 2.52 10.66 -13.06
C ILE A 341 3.12 9.27 -13.11
N GLY A 342 3.45 8.82 -14.29
CA GLY A 342 3.97 7.49 -14.56
C GLY A 342 3.44 6.93 -15.86
N GLU A 343 3.86 5.73 -16.16
CA GLU A 343 3.56 5.02 -17.40
C GLU A 343 3.28 3.56 -17.14
N GLY A 344 2.46 2.96 -17.99
CA GLY A 344 2.24 1.53 -18.02
C GLY A 344 2.71 0.93 -19.35
N ASN A 345 3.22 -0.29 -19.29
CA ASN A 345 3.69 -1.05 -20.43
C ASN A 345 3.04 -2.44 -20.41
N LEU A 346 2.15 -2.69 -21.40
CA LEU A 346 1.58 -4.00 -21.67
C LEU A 346 2.42 -4.73 -22.71
N HIS A 347 2.81 -5.95 -22.43
CA HIS A 347 3.53 -6.83 -23.35
C HIS A 347 2.64 -8.01 -23.76
N LEU A 348 2.47 -8.19 -25.06
CA LEU A 348 1.87 -9.37 -25.69
C LEU A 348 2.98 -10.19 -26.35
N LEU A 349 3.52 -11.16 -25.61
CA LEU A 349 4.77 -11.83 -25.99
C LEU A 349 4.62 -12.71 -27.24
N GLU A 350 3.47 -13.39 -27.42
CA GLU A 350 3.17 -14.17 -28.62
C GLU A 350 3.21 -13.33 -29.90
N HIS A 351 2.82 -12.05 -29.78
CA HIS A 351 2.83 -11.09 -30.88
C HIS A 351 4.12 -10.25 -30.91
N GLY A 352 4.93 -10.30 -29.84
CA GLY A 352 6.09 -9.44 -29.64
C GLY A 352 5.71 -7.96 -29.68
N GLU A 353 4.53 -7.61 -29.18
CA GLU A 353 3.98 -6.25 -29.15
C GLU A 353 4.12 -5.67 -27.76
N GLU A 354 4.47 -4.38 -27.70
CA GLU A 354 4.53 -3.57 -26.49
C GLU A 354 3.65 -2.35 -26.66
N TYR A 355 2.76 -2.11 -25.69
CA TYR A 355 1.85 -0.99 -25.64
C TYR A 355 2.24 -0.10 -24.47
N THR A 356 2.72 1.11 -24.76
CA THR A 356 2.97 2.12 -23.73
C THR A 356 1.72 2.97 -23.53
N PHE A 357 1.36 3.29 -22.30
CA PHE A 357 0.19 4.10 -22.01
C PHE A 357 0.37 4.98 -20.78
N SER A 358 -0.21 6.19 -20.81
CA SER A 358 -0.27 7.10 -19.67
C SER A 358 -1.56 6.92 -18.86
N LEU A 359 -1.69 7.66 -17.77
CA LEU A 359 -2.81 7.57 -16.83
C LEU A 359 -3.62 8.88 -16.82
N PRO A 360 -4.95 8.83 -16.61
CA PRO A 360 -5.77 10.03 -16.50
C PRO A 360 -5.57 10.72 -15.15
N SER A 361 -5.93 12.01 -15.08
CA SER A 361 -6.08 12.71 -13.81
C SER A 361 -7.44 12.39 -13.17
N ALA A 362 -7.51 12.44 -11.85
CA ALA A 362 -8.74 12.29 -11.09
C ALA A 362 -9.08 13.57 -10.33
N TYR A 363 -10.37 13.84 -10.14
CA TYR A 363 -10.85 15.00 -9.42
C TYR A 363 -11.92 14.58 -8.42
N ALA A 364 -11.72 14.89 -7.13
CA ALA A 364 -12.77 14.85 -6.13
C ALA A 364 -13.50 16.19 -6.16
N ARG A 365 -14.75 16.16 -6.60
CA ARG A 365 -15.63 17.33 -6.73
C ARG A 365 -16.56 17.46 -5.53
N SER A 366 -17.14 18.65 -5.35
CA SER A 366 -18.16 18.91 -4.32
C SER A 366 -17.70 18.56 -2.90
N ILE A 367 -16.43 18.79 -2.59
CA ILE A 367 -15.81 18.43 -1.31
C ILE A 367 -16.45 19.12 -0.09
N LEU A 368 -17.27 20.16 -0.30
CA LEU A 368 -18.04 20.85 0.73
C LEU A 368 -19.41 20.21 1.02
N THR A 369 -19.84 19.27 0.17
CA THR A 369 -21.14 18.58 0.28
C THR A 369 -20.91 17.07 0.23
N VAL A 370 -21.41 16.40 -0.81
CA VAL A 370 -21.14 14.98 -1.05
C VAL A 370 -20.04 14.89 -2.12
N PRO A 371 -18.81 14.52 -1.74
CA PRO A 371 -17.71 14.45 -2.69
C PRO A 371 -17.89 13.25 -3.64
N TRP A 372 -17.68 13.49 -4.92
CA TRP A 372 -17.72 12.48 -5.98
C TRP A 372 -16.49 12.58 -6.88
N VAL A 373 -16.15 11.49 -7.59
CA VAL A 373 -14.94 11.41 -8.42
C VAL A 373 -15.28 11.52 -9.90
N GLU A 374 -14.52 12.32 -10.65
CA GLU A 374 -14.48 12.28 -12.11
C GLU A 374 -13.04 12.11 -12.62
N LEU A 375 -12.91 11.57 -13.82
CA LEU A 375 -11.65 11.49 -14.54
C LEU A 375 -11.54 12.63 -15.56
N GLY A 376 -10.32 13.06 -15.83
CA GLY A 376 -10.05 14.11 -16.80
C GLY A 376 -8.66 14.01 -17.40
N GLY A 377 -8.47 14.70 -18.53
CA GLY A 377 -7.20 14.74 -19.23
C GLY A 377 -7.11 13.78 -20.41
N LYS A 378 -5.96 13.80 -21.05
CA LYS A 378 -5.65 12.96 -22.22
C LYS A 378 -4.72 11.83 -21.82
N VAL A 379 -5.02 10.65 -22.33
CA VAL A 379 -4.21 9.45 -22.24
C VAL A 379 -3.76 9.07 -23.63
N ASN A 380 -2.47 8.80 -23.78
CA ASN A 380 -1.90 8.31 -25.01
C ASN A 380 -1.59 6.83 -24.87
N VAL A 381 -1.91 6.06 -25.89
CA VAL A 381 -1.55 4.65 -26.03
C VAL A 381 -0.77 4.52 -27.33
N ASN A 382 0.36 3.81 -27.30
CA ASN A 382 1.19 3.63 -28.49
C ASN A 382 1.75 2.20 -28.54
N CYS A 383 1.67 1.60 -29.74
CA CYS A 383 2.39 0.37 -30.06
C CYS A 383 3.28 0.64 -31.28
N ALA A 384 4.55 0.88 -31.04
CA ALA A 384 5.51 1.25 -32.08
C ALA A 384 5.65 0.17 -33.16
N LYS A 385 5.65 -1.11 -32.75
CA LYS A 385 5.80 -2.24 -33.67
C LYS A 385 4.69 -2.33 -34.71
N THR A 386 3.46 -2.09 -34.30
CA THR A 386 2.29 -2.22 -35.17
C THR A 386 1.95 -0.94 -35.92
N GLY A 387 2.48 0.19 -35.46
CA GLY A 387 2.15 1.50 -35.99
C GLY A 387 0.75 1.99 -35.63
N TYR A 388 0.08 1.38 -34.66
CA TYR A 388 -1.20 1.87 -34.14
C TYR A 388 -1.00 2.64 -32.84
N SER A 389 -1.80 3.67 -32.67
CA SER A 389 -1.87 4.45 -31.44
C SER A 389 -3.32 4.81 -31.11
N ALA A 390 -3.59 5.19 -29.88
CA ALA A 390 -4.86 5.73 -29.47
C ALA A 390 -4.67 6.97 -28.59
N VAL A 391 -5.59 7.92 -28.73
CA VAL A 391 -5.70 9.08 -27.85
C VAL A 391 -7.07 9.01 -27.18
N ILE A 392 -7.07 8.87 -25.86
CA ILE A 392 -8.28 8.79 -25.04
C ILE A 392 -8.40 10.11 -24.28
N THR A 393 -9.57 10.77 -24.36
CA THR A 393 -9.84 12.03 -23.68
C THR A 393 -10.97 11.84 -22.68
N PHE A 394 -10.64 11.89 -21.40
CA PHE A 394 -11.61 11.96 -20.31
C PHE A 394 -12.06 13.41 -20.15
N GLN A 395 -13.36 13.65 -20.17
CA GLN A 395 -13.94 14.99 -20.13
C GLN A 395 -14.56 15.21 -18.75
N THR A 396 -14.03 16.22 -18.05
CA THR A 396 -14.67 16.69 -16.81
C THR A 396 -16.00 17.37 -17.12
N LYS A 397 -16.94 17.33 -16.16
CA LYS A 397 -18.24 17.98 -16.31
C LYS A 397 -18.07 19.48 -16.60
N PRO A 398 -18.69 20.02 -17.67
CA PRO A 398 -18.70 21.45 -17.93
C PRO A 398 -19.39 22.22 -16.79
N PHE A 399 -19.01 23.49 -16.61
CA PHE A 399 -19.58 24.33 -15.54
C PHE A 399 -21.09 24.54 -15.69
N TYR A 400 -21.58 24.57 -16.93
CA TYR A 400 -23.00 24.69 -17.27
C TYR A 400 -23.45 23.49 -18.13
N GLY A 401 -24.38 22.71 -17.58
CA GLY A 401 -24.96 21.57 -18.32
C GLY A 401 -23.98 20.41 -18.57
N GLY A 402 -24.35 19.53 -19.48
CA GLY A 402 -23.53 18.39 -19.90
C GLY A 402 -23.65 17.15 -19.00
N LYS A 403 -23.26 16.01 -19.56
CA LYS A 403 -23.24 14.72 -18.87
C LYS A 403 -21.92 14.54 -18.11
N LEU A 404 -22.00 13.79 -17.01
CA LEU A 404 -20.86 13.33 -16.24
C LEU A 404 -20.12 12.20 -16.99
N HIS A 405 -18.85 11.97 -16.62
CA HIS A 405 -18.07 10.78 -16.96
C HIS A 405 -17.89 10.52 -18.46
N ARG A 406 -17.99 11.56 -19.28
CA ARG A 406 -17.82 11.45 -20.73
C ARG A 406 -16.38 11.11 -21.09
N VAL A 407 -16.26 10.26 -22.09
CA VAL A 407 -14.97 9.90 -22.68
C VAL A 407 -15.11 9.77 -24.19
N ASN A 408 -14.06 10.13 -24.91
CA ASN A 408 -13.90 9.83 -26.32
C ASN A 408 -12.48 9.33 -26.59
N ALA A 409 -12.35 8.46 -27.58
CA ALA A 409 -11.07 7.97 -28.03
C ALA A 409 -11.00 7.91 -29.55
N GLU A 410 -9.80 8.08 -30.09
CA GLU A 410 -9.49 7.87 -31.50
C GLU A 410 -8.33 6.88 -31.58
N VAL A 411 -8.55 5.77 -32.29
CA VAL A 411 -7.51 4.83 -32.70
C VAL A 411 -7.01 5.22 -34.09
N LYS A 412 -5.70 5.35 -34.24
CA LYS A 412 -5.04 5.78 -35.46
C LYS A 412 -4.04 4.77 -35.99
N HIS A 413 -3.98 4.66 -37.30
CA HIS A 413 -2.86 4.02 -37.99
C HIS A 413 -1.83 5.10 -38.33
N ASN A 414 -0.72 5.12 -37.60
CA ASN A 414 0.27 6.20 -37.63
C ASN A 414 0.92 6.39 -39.02
N PRO A 415 1.30 5.29 -39.75
CA PRO A 415 1.90 5.45 -41.08
C PRO A 415 1.02 6.17 -42.09
N THR A 416 -0.31 6.02 -42.01
CA THR A 416 -1.25 6.70 -42.92
C THR A 416 -1.91 7.93 -42.28
N ASN A 417 -1.63 8.18 -41.00
CA ASN A 417 -2.27 9.21 -40.16
C ASN A 417 -3.81 9.18 -40.23
N SER A 418 -4.39 7.99 -40.44
CA SER A 418 -5.85 7.80 -40.54
C SER A 418 -6.44 7.35 -39.24
N VAL A 419 -7.58 7.92 -38.86
CA VAL A 419 -8.39 7.40 -37.74
C VAL A 419 -9.14 6.17 -38.23
N VAL A 420 -8.99 5.04 -37.57
CA VAL A 420 -9.54 3.74 -37.97
C VAL A 420 -10.71 3.28 -37.07
N CYS A 421 -10.78 3.79 -35.84
CA CYS A 421 -11.90 3.57 -34.94
C CYS A 421 -12.07 4.80 -34.02
N ARG A 422 -13.32 5.17 -33.76
CA ARG A 422 -13.69 6.18 -32.75
C ARG A 422 -14.50 5.54 -31.65
N VAL A 423 -14.25 5.99 -30.43
CA VAL A 423 -15.03 5.57 -29.24
C VAL A 423 -15.62 6.82 -28.60
N GLN A 424 -16.89 6.77 -28.25
CA GLN A 424 -17.56 7.84 -27.50
C GLN A 424 -18.54 7.26 -26.49
N GLY A 425 -18.77 7.97 -25.40
CA GLY A 425 -19.73 7.55 -24.38
C GLY A 425 -19.37 7.99 -22.99
N GLU A 426 -19.71 7.17 -22.03
CA GLU A 426 -19.48 7.36 -20.60
C GLU A 426 -18.69 6.16 -20.05
N TRP A 427 -17.52 6.40 -19.46
CA TRP A 427 -16.63 5.32 -18.97
C TRP A 427 -17.25 4.49 -17.81
N ASN A 428 -18.29 5.00 -17.18
CA ASN A 428 -19.10 4.29 -16.16
C ASN A 428 -20.49 3.90 -16.66
N GLY A 429 -20.73 3.92 -17.96
CA GLY A 429 -22.00 3.66 -18.59
C GLY A 429 -21.86 2.94 -19.92
N VAL A 430 -22.29 3.56 -21.01
CA VAL A 430 -22.29 2.97 -22.34
C VAL A 430 -21.20 3.59 -23.20
N LEU A 431 -20.42 2.74 -23.86
CA LEU A 431 -19.38 3.08 -24.83
C LEU A 431 -19.81 2.59 -26.23
N GLU A 432 -19.69 3.45 -27.25
CA GLU A 432 -19.93 3.15 -28.64
C GLU A 432 -18.63 3.21 -29.44
N PHE A 433 -18.29 2.12 -30.10
CA PHE A 433 -17.14 1.96 -30.97
C PHE A 433 -17.62 2.05 -32.41
N THR A 434 -17.11 2.99 -33.19
CA THR A 434 -17.45 3.22 -34.61
C THR A 434 -16.20 3.03 -35.44
N TYR A 435 -16.19 2.02 -36.30
CA TYR A 435 -15.11 1.76 -37.25
C TYR A 435 -15.29 2.54 -38.54
N THR A 436 -14.20 2.78 -39.25
CA THR A 436 -14.26 3.43 -40.60
C THR A 436 -15.01 2.59 -41.64
N SER A 437 -15.17 1.29 -41.41
CA SER A 437 -16.05 0.43 -42.22
C SER A 437 -17.53 0.78 -42.11
N GLY A 438 -17.93 1.62 -41.15
CA GLY A 438 -19.32 1.89 -40.78
C GLY A 438 -19.88 0.90 -39.74
N GLU A 439 -19.14 -0.11 -39.37
CA GLU A 439 -19.52 -1.01 -38.28
C GLU A 439 -19.54 -0.28 -36.94
N THR A 440 -20.53 -0.57 -36.12
CA THR A 440 -20.66 -0.05 -34.76
C THR A 440 -20.81 -1.17 -33.76
N ARG A 441 -20.16 -1.01 -32.59
CA ARG A 441 -20.28 -1.94 -31.47
C ARG A 441 -20.50 -1.16 -30.18
N VAL A 442 -21.45 -1.62 -29.37
CA VAL A 442 -21.83 -0.97 -28.11
C VAL A 442 -21.43 -1.86 -26.93
N VAL A 443 -20.81 -1.27 -25.92
CA VAL A 443 -20.43 -1.92 -24.68
C VAL A 443 -21.09 -1.18 -23.52
N ASP A 444 -21.92 -1.87 -22.77
CA ASP A 444 -22.49 -1.38 -21.51
C ASP A 444 -21.60 -1.85 -20.35
N VAL A 445 -20.78 -0.93 -19.85
CA VAL A 445 -19.78 -1.24 -18.80
C VAL A 445 -20.45 -1.75 -17.52
N THR A 446 -21.67 -1.29 -17.23
CA THR A 446 -22.40 -1.67 -16.02
C THR A 446 -22.89 -3.13 -16.04
N LYS A 447 -22.90 -3.75 -17.22
CA LYS A 447 -23.34 -5.14 -17.43
C LYS A 447 -22.18 -6.12 -17.61
N LEU A 448 -20.95 -5.63 -17.63
CA LEU A 448 -19.79 -6.50 -17.73
C LEU A 448 -19.67 -7.38 -16.48
N PRO A 449 -19.29 -8.65 -16.65
CA PRO A 449 -19.05 -9.52 -15.52
C PRO A 449 -17.84 -9.02 -14.74
N VAL A 450 -17.95 -9.00 -13.42
CA VAL A 450 -16.86 -8.66 -12.50
C VAL A 450 -16.34 -9.95 -11.89
N THR A 451 -15.06 -10.22 -12.10
CA THR A 451 -14.39 -11.35 -11.48
C THR A 451 -13.80 -10.90 -10.16
N ARG A 452 -14.20 -11.55 -9.06
CA ARG A 452 -13.65 -11.24 -7.73
C ARG A 452 -12.19 -11.65 -7.65
N LYS A 453 -11.38 -10.78 -7.05
CA LYS A 453 -9.98 -11.12 -6.76
C LYS A 453 -9.90 -12.19 -5.67
N ARG A 454 -8.79 -12.91 -5.66
CA ARG A 454 -8.43 -13.87 -4.64
C ARG A 454 -7.26 -13.31 -3.85
N VAL A 455 -7.37 -13.34 -2.52
CA VAL A 455 -6.37 -12.77 -1.61
C VAL A 455 -6.10 -13.78 -0.49
N ARG A 456 -4.88 -13.85 -0.01
CA ARG A 456 -4.55 -14.67 1.17
C ARG A 456 -5.25 -14.11 2.42
N PRO A 457 -5.76 -14.97 3.32
CA PRO A 457 -6.26 -14.54 4.64
C PRO A 457 -5.22 -13.72 5.40
N ASN A 458 -5.66 -12.76 6.23
CA ASN A 458 -4.77 -11.86 6.96
C ASN A 458 -3.73 -12.58 7.82
N GLU A 459 -4.09 -13.75 8.37
CA GLU A 459 -3.23 -14.58 9.21
C GLU A 459 -2.02 -15.15 8.45
N LEU A 460 -2.18 -15.30 7.12
CA LEU A 460 -1.15 -15.81 6.22
C LEU A 460 -0.38 -14.69 5.52
N GLN A 461 -0.76 -13.43 5.74
CA GLN A 461 -0.06 -12.28 5.16
C GLN A 461 1.14 -11.88 6.01
N GLY A 462 2.19 -11.41 5.33
CA GLY A 462 3.36 -10.84 5.99
C GLY A 462 3.04 -9.47 6.63
N PRO A 463 3.91 -8.99 7.54
CA PRO A 463 3.65 -7.76 8.32
C PRO A 463 3.62 -6.48 7.48
N TYR A 464 4.14 -6.50 6.26
CA TYR A 464 4.11 -5.39 5.30
C TYR A 464 3.10 -5.59 4.16
N GLU A 465 2.31 -6.67 4.17
CA GLU A 465 1.20 -6.80 3.24
C GLU A 465 0.04 -5.92 3.69
N SER A 466 -0.56 -5.20 2.75
CA SER A 466 -1.48 -4.09 3.00
C SER A 466 -2.57 -4.40 4.02
N ARG A 467 -3.31 -5.50 3.86
CA ARG A 467 -4.45 -5.80 4.74
C ARG A 467 -4.04 -6.09 6.17
N ARG A 468 -2.92 -6.81 6.36
CA ARG A 468 -2.37 -7.07 7.69
C ARG A 468 -1.75 -5.83 8.31
N LEU A 469 -1.02 -5.04 7.52
CA LEU A 469 -0.38 -3.80 7.98
C LEU A 469 -1.40 -2.78 8.49
N TRP A 470 -2.52 -2.62 7.77
CA TRP A 470 -3.58 -1.66 8.10
C TRP A 470 -4.73 -2.27 8.89
N GLN A 471 -4.61 -3.51 9.38
CA GLN A 471 -5.69 -4.26 10.03
C GLN A 471 -6.37 -3.46 11.13
N HIS A 472 -5.61 -2.94 12.08
CA HIS A 472 -6.18 -2.23 13.24
C HIS A 472 -6.85 -0.91 12.86
N VAL A 473 -6.33 -0.20 11.85
CA VAL A 473 -6.98 1.00 11.29
C VAL A 473 -8.33 0.61 10.68
N THR A 474 -8.34 -0.45 9.87
CA THR A 474 -9.54 -0.94 9.19
C THR A 474 -10.61 -1.43 10.17
N GLU A 475 -10.21 -2.18 11.20
CA GLU A 475 -11.10 -2.66 12.25
C GLU A 475 -11.73 -1.49 13.01
N SER A 476 -10.92 -0.51 13.46
CA SER A 476 -11.41 0.68 14.15
C SER A 476 -12.38 1.50 13.29
N LEU A 477 -12.11 1.64 11.97
CA LEU A 477 -13.03 2.32 11.05
C LEU A 477 -14.35 1.55 10.86
N LYS A 478 -14.32 0.22 10.88
CA LYS A 478 -15.54 -0.63 10.83
C LYS A 478 -16.37 -0.49 12.11
N GLU A 479 -15.70 -0.37 13.25
CA GLU A 479 -16.31 -0.14 14.56
C GLU A 479 -16.78 1.32 14.77
N ARG A 480 -16.50 2.21 13.81
CA ARG A 480 -16.74 3.68 13.88
C ARG A 480 -15.99 4.36 15.02
N ASP A 481 -14.90 3.77 15.51
CA ASP A 481 -14.01 4.35 16.51
C ASP A 481 -12.92 5.19 15.83
N MET A 482 -13.26 6.47 15.53
CA MET A 482 -12.36 7.36 14.80
C MET A 482 -11.11 7.73 15.59
N ASP A 483 -11.19 7.73 16.90
CA ASP A 483 -10.06 8.05 17.79
C ASP A 483 -9.02 6.94 17.71
N LYS A 484 -9.43 5.67 17.85
CA LYS A 484 -8.54 4.52 17.68
C LYS A 484 -7.99 4.41 16.26
N ALA A 485 -8.83 4.63 15.24
CA ALA A 485 -8.39 4.62 13.86
C ALA A 485 -7.28 5.66 13.62
N THR A 486 -7.43 6.86 14.18
CA THR A 486 -6.45 7.94 14.10
C THR A 486 -5.16 7.57 14.84
N GLU A 487 -5.27 6.97 16.02
CA GLU A 487 -4.12 6.53 16.82
C GLU A 487 -3.31 5.45 16.08
N HIS A 488 -3.96 4.39 15.61
CA HIS A 488 -3.30 3.33 14.84
C HIS A 488 -2.64 3.84 13.57
N LYS A 489 -3.33 4.72 12.83
CA LYS A 489 -2.76 5.36 11.63
C LYS A 489 -1.53 6.19 11.97
N ARG A 490 -1.60 7.03 13.02
CA ARG A 490 -0.49 7.85 13.48
C ARG A 490 0.71 7.00 13.87
N PHE A 491 0.49 5.89 14.56
CA PHE A 491 1.54 4.93 14.92
C PHE A 491 2.32 4.43 13.69
N LEU A 492 1.61 4.00 12.65
CA LEU A 492 2.25 3.53 11.40
C LEU A 492 3.06 4.65 10.73
N GLU A 493 2.51 5.86 10.65
CA GLU A 493 3.18 7.01 10.05
C GLU A 493 4.42 7.47 10.85
N GLU A 494 4.35 7.45 12.18
CA GLU A 494 5.48 7.81 13.05
C GLU A 494 6.59 6.76 12.99
N ARG A 495 6.25 5.47 12.94
CA ARG A 495 7.20 4.40 12.71
C ARG A 495 7.94 4.61 11.40
N GLN A 496 7.24 4.85 10.30
CA GLN A 496 7.87 5.12 8.99
C GLN A 496 8.82 6.32 9.05
N ARG A 497 8.41 7.43 9.68
CA ARG A 497 9.27 8.62 9.84
C ARG A 497 10.52 8.35 10.67
N LYS A 498 10.41 7.51 11.70
CA LYS A 498 11.56 7.10 12.53
C LYS A 498 12.53 6.24 11.73
N GLU A 499 12.02 5.26 10.99
CA GLU A 499 12.80 4.39 10.13
C GLU A 499 13.49 5.17 9.00
N GLU A 500 12.82 6.13 8.40
CA GLU A 500 13.37 7.01 7.36
C GLU A 500 14.51 7.87 7.90
N ARG A 501 14.36 8.47 9.09
CA ARG A 501 15.46 9.22 9.76
C ARG A 501 16.64 8.31 10.03
N HIS A 502 16.41 7.13 10.56
CA HIS A 502 17.48 6.16 10.83
C HIS A 502 18.24 5.77 9.55
N ARG A 503 17.54 5.53 8.44
CA ARG A 503 18.20 5.27 7.14
C ARG A 503 19.01 6.47 6.65
N ALA A 504 18.50 7.67 6.85
CA ALA A 504 19.25 8.89 6.49
C ALA A 504 20.52 9.06 7.33
N GLU A 505 20.44 8.81 8.65
CA GLU A 505 21.59 8.87 9.58
C GLU A 505 22.63 7.80 9.28
N THR A 506 22.20 6.60 8.93
CA THR A 506 23.08 5.45 8.61
C THR A 506 23.50 5.40 7.14
N GLN A 507 23.02 6.34 6.31
CA GLN A 507 23.23 6.37 4.85
C GLN A 507 22.82 5.05 4.16
N THR A 508 21.81 4.37 4.70
CA THR A 508 21.30 3.10 4.17
C THR A 508 20.15 3.37 3.21
N ALA A 509 20.33 2.96 1.95
CA ALA A 509 19.26 3.07 0.95
C ALA A 509 18.18 2.01 1.18
N TRP A 510 16.91 2.38 0.93
CA TRP A 510 15.82 1.41 0.89
C TRP A 510 16.05 0.40 -0.24
N ARG A 511 15.87 -0.89 0.03
CA ARG A 511 15.87 -1.95 -1.00
C ARG A 511 14.45 -2.42 -1.22
N THR A 512 14.01 -2.32 -2.46
CA THR A 512 12.72 -2.81 -2.91
C THR A 512 12.74 -4.34 -3.02
N LYS A 513 11.58 -4.98 -2.84
CA LYS A 513 11.44 -6.43 -2.82
C LYS A 513 11.13 -7.00 -4.22
N TYR A 514 10.25 -6.34 -4.96
CA TYR A 514 9.73 -6.85 -6.22
C TYR A 514 10.07 -5.99 -7.44
N PHE A 515 10.52 -4.76 -7.24
CA PHE A 515 10.78 -3.83 -8.33
C PHE A 515 12.22 -3.32 -8.29
N GLU A 516 12.81 -3.14 -9.46
CA GLU A 516 14.11 -2.50 -9.65
C GLU A 516 13.96 -1.18 -10.39
N ARG A 517 14.76 -0.19 -10.04
CA ARG A 517 14.77 1.10 -10.75
C ARG A 517 15.58 0.98 -12.02
N LYS A 518 14.99 1.37 -13.18
CA LYS A 518 15.65 1.46 -14.48
C LYS A 518 15.47 2.86 -15.05
N GLY A 519 16.51 3.69 -14.88
CA GLY A 519 16.42 5.12 -15.23
C GLY A 519 15.40 5.81 -14.32
N GLU A 520 14.35 6.38 -14.91
CA GLU A 520 13.23 6.99 -14.20
C GLU A 520 12.10 6.00 -13.88
N ASP A 521 12.13 4.79 -14.46
CA ASP A 521 11.08 3.79 -14.36
C ASP A 521 11.34 2.80 -13.22
N TRP A 522 10.24 2.16 -12.76
CA TRP A 522 10.28 1.02 -11.86
C TRP A 522 9.74 -0.21 -12.57
N VAL A 523 10.53 -1.25 -12.62
CA VAL A 523 10.23 -2.47 -13.39
C VAL A 523 10.25 -3.67 -12.46
N TYR A 524 9.24 -4.54 -12.57
CA TYR A 524 9.23 -5.81 -11.86
C TYR A 524 10.51 -6.59 -12.16
N TYR A 525 11.15 -7.17 -11.16
CA TYR A 525 12.51 -7.71 -11.30
C TYR A 525 12.59 -8.97 -12.18
N GLN A 526 11.52 -9.79 -12.21
CA GLN A 526 11.40 -11.00 -13.05
C GLN A 526 10.16 -10.95 -13.95
N PRO A 527 10.05 -9.98 -14.85
CA PRO A 527 8.89 -9.89 -15.72
C PRO A 527 8.90 -11.01 -16.75
N LEU A 528 7.71 -11.43 -17.17
CA LEU A 528 7.50 -12.53 -18.09
C LEU A 528 8.30 -12.39 -19.39
N TRP A 529 8.52 -11.18 -19.90
CA TRP A 529 9.33 -10.95 -21.11
C TRP A 529 10.81 -11.25 -20.93
N LYS A 530 11.36 -11.26 -19.69
CA LYS A 530 12.75 -11.67 -19.45
C LYS A 530 12.89 -13.19 -19.50
N THR A 531 11.92 -13.94 -19.03
CA THR A 531 11.95 -15.40 -19.00
C THR A 531 11.76 -16.00 -20.39
N ALA A 532 10.96 -15.35 -21.25
CA ALA A 532 10.73 -15.78 -22.62
C ALA A 532 11.99 -15.70 -23.51
N THR A 533 12.91 -14.76 -23.22
CA THR A 533 14.16 -14.63 -24.00
C THR A 533 15.20 -15.71 -23.70
N HIS A 534 15.12 -16.39 -22.56
CA HIS A 534 16.04 -17.47 -22.20
C HIS A 534 15.66 -18.85 -22.77
N SER A 535 14.44 -19.02 -23.26
CA SER A 535 13.98 -20.28 -23.87
C SER A 535 14.32 -20.44 -25.37
N SER A 536 14.90 -19.40 -26.01
CA SER A 536 15.27 -19.38 -27.42
C SER A 536 16.77 -19.52 -27.66
N SER A 537 17.50 -20.33 -26.88
CA SER A 537 18.87 -20.73 -27.23
C SER A 537 18.83 -21.65 -28.43
N PRO A 538 19.59 -21.40 -29.52
CA PRO A 538 19.54 -22.23 -30.69
C PRO A 538 20.08 -23.65 -30.39
N VAL A 539 19.29 -24.65 -30.71
CA VAL A 539 19.72 -26.03 -30.75
C VAL A 539 20.88 -26.13 -31.72
N SER A 540 22.06 -26.48 -31.21
CA SER A 540 23.22 -26.78 -32.04
C SER A 540 22.87 -27.88 -33.04
N PRO A 541 23.22 -27.77 -34.34
CA PRO A 541 22.95 -28.82 -35.30
C PRO A 541 23.70 -30.08 -34.92
N PRO A 542 23.14 -31.28 -35.17
CA PRO A 542 23.82 -32.55 -34.87
C PRO A 542 25.08 -32.66 -35.69
N GLN A 543 26.22 -32.88 -35.02
CA GLN A 543 27.45 -33.32 -35.68
C GLN A 543 27.21 -34.74 -36.19
N ASN A 544 27.22 -34.91 -37.49
CA ASN A 544 27.27 -36.23 -38.14
C ASN A 544 28.65 -36.87 -37.96
N PRO A 545 28.72 -38.20 -37.84
CA PRO A 545 29.91 -39.00 -37.56
C PRO A 545 30.92 -39.02 -38.71
#